data_1efe94438f40517494cc9c5c67f97bb6
#
_entry.id   1efe94438f40517494cc9c5c67f97bb6
#
_cell.length_a   1.000
_cell.length_b   1.000
_cell.length_c   1.000
_cell.angle_alpha   90.00
_cell.angle_beta   90.00
_cell.angle_gamma   90.00
#
_symmetry.space_group_name_H-M   'P 1'
#
loop_
_entity.id
_entity.type
_entity.pdbx_description
1 polymer ?
#
loop_
_entity_poly.entity_id
_entity_poly.type
_entity_poly.pdbx_seq_one_letter_code
_entity_poly.pdbx_strand_id
1 'polypeptide(L)'
;YRVMVKEAYGYGGARYQYVLSVRKPQPDFFVASIQTTNNMAGTTIWQGGAEHLDIVVHAKDGFTDSVTITAEGLPPGLHAGPLTITNNSRGTLVLWADDNAAPWTGPVKLFATGKVGDTTLRREVRAFCRVYNQVGSRETREHVFAIREKAPFSLSIEPDRIQVESGKKAEVKLRLVRHWPDFKSAVNYQPLNFPGGFQLGNGTINADQTEVTITIDVQAGLKPADYTVVVLGQGQVPFNKDASKPEKPNTLVSIPSRPLTITVTEPPKK
;
A
#
# COMPACT_ATOMS: atom_id res chain seq x y z
N TYR A 1 39.44 -16.02 16.52
CA TYR A 1 38.07 -16.56 16.52
C TYR A 1 38.03 -17.80 15.65
N ARG A 2 37.25 -18.80 16.06
CA ARG A 2 36.95 -19.98 15.26
C ARG A 2 35.45 -19.98 14.92
N VAL A 3 35.12 -20.23 13.67
CA VAL A 3 33.73 -20.33 13.21
C VAL A 3 33.51 -21.76 12.77
N MET A 4 32.48 -22.42 13.31
CA MET A 4 32.09 -23.76 12.93
C MET A 4 30.69 -23.70 12.33
N VAL A 5 30.53 -24.23 11.13
CA VAL A 5 29.24 -24.40 10.47
C VAL A 5 28.88 -25.89 10.53
N LYS A 6 27.70 -26.19 11.06
CA LYS A 6 27.20 -27.54 11.21
C LYS A 6 25.72 -27.59 10.84
N GLU A 7 25.33 -28.58 10.08
CA GLU A 7 23.93 -28.89 9.83
C GLU A 7 23.28 -29.42 11.13
N ALA A 8 22.04 -28.97 11.41
CA ALA A 8 21.37 -29.20 12.70
C ALA A 8 21.17 -30.71 13.04
N TYR A 9 20.95 -31.51 12.03
CA TYR A 9 20.69 -32.96 12.21
C TYR A 9 21.89 -33.84 11.86
N GLY A 10 23.05 -33.25 11.53
CA GLY A 10 24.27 -33.99 11.21
C GLY A 10 24.33 -34.57 9.79
N TYR A 11 23.42 -34.14 8.90
CA TYR A 11 23.48 -34.53 7.51
C TYR A 11 24.57 -33.76 6.75
N GLY A 12 25.10 -34.37 5.70
CA GLY A 12 26.13 -33.77 4.86
C GLY A 12 26.03 -34.23 3.40
N GLY A 13 26.88 -33.67 2.54
CA GLY A 13 26.97 -34.03 1.12
C GLY A 13 26.69 -32.89 0.18
N ALA A 14 26.73 -33.12 -1.14
CA ALA A 14 26.65 -32.10 -2.18
C ALA A 14 25.35 -31.29 -2.19
N ARG A 15 24.29 -31.74 -1.54
CA ARG A 15 23.02 -31.04 -1.42
C ARG A 15 23.00 -29.98 -0.31
N TYR A 16 23.96 -30.09 0.64
CA TYR A 16 24.03 -29.22 1.82
C TYR A 16 25.06 -28.13 1.57
N GLN A 17 24.67 -27.16 0.73
CA GLN A 17 25.52 -26.01 0.40
C GLN A 17 25.19 -24.85 1.31
N TYR A 18 26.21 -24.09 1.70
CA TYR A 18 26.05 -22.84 2.45
C TYR A 18 27.04 -21.80 1.95
N VAL A 19 26.69 -20.55 2.18
CA VAL A 19 27.57 -19.41 1.97
C VAL A 19 27.78 -18.72 3.31
N LEU A 20 29.01 -18.72 3.81
CA LEU A 20 29.39 -17.94 4.98
C LEU A 20 29.90 -16.56 4.52
N SER A 21 29.20 -15.52 4.92
CA SER A 21 29.61 -14.12 4.66
C SER A 21 30.07 -13.49 5.97
N VAL A 22 31.35 -13.06 6.02
CA VAL A 22 31.94 -12.34 7.15
C VAL A 22 32.30 -10.94 6.67
N ARG A 23 31.57 -9.93 7.14
CA ARG A 23 31.78 -8.54 6.75
C ARG A 23 31.50 -7.60 7.91
N LYS A 24 32.01 -6.37 7.83
CA LYS A 24 31.58 -5.31 8.75
C LYS A 24 30.10 -4.99 8.51
N PRO A 25 29.29 -4.72 9.56
CA PRO A 25 27.94 -4.24 9.40
C PRO A 25 27.94 -2.96 8.55
N GLN A 26 27.03 -2.91 7.59
CA GLN A 26 26.79 -1.72 6.75
C GLN A 26 25.28 -1.52 6.73
N PRO A 27 24.78 -0.45 7.37
CA PRO A 27 23.35 -0.14 7.36
C PRO A 27 22.82 -0.11 5.94
N ASP A 28 21.78 -0.90 5.70
CA ASP A 28 21.12 -1.05 4.39
C ASP A 28 19.68 -1.51 4.59
N PHE A 29 18.91 -1.54 3.52
CA PHE A 29 17.55 -2.08 3.51
C PHE A 29 17.24 -2.75 2.18
N PHE A 30 16.28 -3.65 2.18
CA PHE A 30 15.59 -4.04 0.96
C PHE A 30 14.08 -3.92 1.15
N VAL A 31 13.36 -3.78 0.06
CA VAL A 31 11.92 -3.61 0.07
C VAL A 31 11.29 -4.62 -0.86
N ALA A 32 10.23 -5.24 -0.36
CA ALA A 32 9.34 -6.10 -1.12
C ALA A 32 7.99 -5.43 -1.30
N SER A 33 7.43 -5.50 -2.50
CA SER A 33 6.04 -5.14 -2.78
C SER A 33 5.25 -6.40 -3.09
N ILE A 34 4.08 -6.55 -2.47
CA ILE A 34 3.28 -7.77 -2.54
C ILE A 34 1.90 -7.40 -3.09
N GLN A 35 1.49 -8.05 -4.17
CA GLN A 35 0.11 -7.95 -4.66
C GLN A 35 -0.86 -8.54 -3.65
N THR A 36 -1.96 -7.85 -3.42
CA THR A 36 -2.97 -8.25 -2.42
C THR A 36 -3.91 -9.34 -2.93
N THR A 37 -4.05 -9.46 -4.25
CA THR A 37 -4.85 -10.51 -4.89
C THR A 37 -4.02 -11.78 -5.11
N ASN A 38 -4.66 -12.95 -5.07
CA ASN A 38 -4.03 -14.24 -5.36
C ASN A 38 -3.75 -14.44 -6.87
N ASN A 39 -3.52 -13.37 -7.60
CA ASN A 39 -3.28 -13.41 -9.02
C ASN A 39 -1.79 -13.25 -9.33
N MET A 40 -1.19 -14.25 -9.93
CA MET A 40 0.24 -14.26 -10.25
C MET A 40 0.60 -13.39 -11.46
N ALA A 41 -0.36 -12.90 -12.21
CA ALA A 41 -0.11 -12.33 -13.54
C ALA A 41 -0.24 -10.81 -13.62
N GLY A 42 -0.88 -10.16 -12.68
CA GLY A 42 -1.08 -8.71 -12.76
C GLY A 42 -2.25 -8.20 -11.94
N THR A 43 -2.34 -6.91 -11.83
CA THR A 43 -3.37 -6.19 -11.07
C THR A 43 -4.14 -5.26 -12.00
N THR A 44 -5.46 -5.27 -11.91
CA THR A 44 -6.31 -4.35 -12.65
C THR A 44 -6.59 -3.11 -11.82
N ILE A 45 -6.34 -1.95 -12.41
CA ILE A 45 -6.77 -0.65 -11.91
C ILE A 45 -7.88 -0.16 -12.84
N TRP A 46 -9.04 0.13 -12.29
CA TRP A 46 -10.14 0.64 -13.08
C TRP A 46 -10.02 2.16 -13.30
N GLN A 47 -10.48 2.66 -14.42
CA GLN A 47 -10.57 4.11 -14.67
C GLN A 47 -11.34 4.80 -13.55
N GLY A 48 -10.79 5.87 -12.99
CA GLY A 48 -11.34 6.57 -11.83
C GLY A 48 -11.23 5.79 -10.50
N GLY A 49 -10.67 4.60 -10.51
CA GLY A 49 -10.48 3.76 -9.33
C GLY A 49 -9.03 3.73 -8.84
N ALA A 50 -8.80 2.93 -7.82
CA ALA A 50 -7.49 2.72 -7.22
C ALA A 50 -7.27 1.26 -6.85
N GLU A 51 -6.00 0.89 -6.73
CA GLU A 51 -5.53 -0.41 -6.24
C GLU A 51 -4.29 -0.21 -5.39
N HIS A 52 -3.90 -1.20 -4.62
CA HIS A 52 -2.77 -1.06 -3.70
C HIS A 52 -1.83 -2.26 -3.72
N LEU A 53 -0.61 -1.99 -3.28
CA LEU A 53 0.41 -2.99 -2.98
C LEU A 53 0.78 -2.91 -1.50
N ASP A 54 0.90 -4.06 -0.87
CA ASP A 54 1.53 -4.15 0.44
C ASP A 54 3.04 -3.97 0.28
N ILE A 55 3.61 -3.03 1.00
CA ILE A 55 5.06 -2.77 1.00
C ILE A 55 5.64 -3.25 2.32
N VAL A 56 6.72 -4.03 2.23
CA VAL A 56 7.46 -4.53 3.39
C VAL A 56 8.90 -4.07 3.29
N VAL A 57 9.36 -3.35 4.30
CA VAL A 57 10.76 -2.92 4.45
C VAL A 57 11.49 -3.85 5.39
N HIS A 58 12.62 -4.35 4.96
CA HIS A 58 13.54 -5.13 5.78
C HIS A 58 14.83 -4.36 6.00
N ALA A 59 14.95 -3.78 7.18
CA ALA A 59 16.16 -3.09 7.62
C ALA A 59 17.28 -4.10 7.93
N LYS A 60 18.51 -3.77 7.53
CA LYS A 60 19.71 -4.57 7.76
C LYS A 60 20.78 -3.76 8.47
N ASP A 61 21.58 -4.45 9.26
CA ASP A 61 22.80 -3.94 9.86
C ASP A 61 22.61 -2.59 10.60
N GLY A 62 21.46 -2.39 11.24
CA GLY A 62 21.18 -1.20 12.04
C GLY A 62 20.62 -0.01 11.22
N PHE A 63 20.10 -0.22 10.02
CA PHE A 63 19.35 0.82 9.32
C PHE A 63 18.10 1.24 10.12
N THR A 64 17.92 2.54 10.35
CA THR A 64 16.84 3.09 11.21
C THR A 64 16.10 4.28 10.61
N ASP A 65 16.47 4.72 9.40
CA ASP A 65 15.85 5.87 8.77
C ASP A 65 14.52 5.50 8.08
N SER A 66 13.78 6.54 7.67
CA SER A 66 12.58 6.39 6.86
C SER A 66 12.90 5.91 5.45
N VAL A 67 12.01 5.15 4.87
CA VAL A 67 12.10 4.71 3.47
C VAL A 67 10.93 5.28 2.69
N THR A 68 11.23 6.01 1.61
CA THR A 68 10.23 6.54 0.68
C THR A 68 10.17 5.69 -0.57
N ILE A 69 8.97 5.25 -0.92
CA ILE A 69 8.68 4.44 -2.11
C ILE A 69 8.09 5.33 -3.20
N THR A 70 8.61 5.23 -4.41
CA THR A 70 8.13 5.94 -5.60
C THR A 70 7.95 4.98 -6.76
N ALA A 71 7.03 5.30 -7.68
CA ALA A 71 6.85 4.58 -8.95
C ALA A 71 7.45 5.40 -10.10
N GLU A 72 8.02 4.72 -11.07
CA GLU A 72 8.58 5.33 -12.27
C GLU A 72 8.04 4.66 -13.54
N GLY A 73 8.03 5.41 -14.64
CA GLY A 73 7.58 4.89 -15.95
C GLY A 73 6.07 4.67 -16.03
N LEU A 74 5.29 5.37 -15.23
CA LEU A 74 3.83 5.31 -15.29
C LEU A 74 3.32 5.92 -16.60
N PRO A 75 2.31 5.31 -17.25
CA PRO A 75 1.67 5.90 -18.42
C PRO A 75 0.86 7.15 -18.01
N PRO A 76 0.53 8.04 -18.96
CA PRO A 76 -0.35 9.18 -18.70
C PRO A 76 -1.69 8.73 -18.08
N GLY A 77 -2.10 9.43 -17.02
CA GLY A 77 -3.34 9.14 -16.29
C GLY A 77 -3.24 8.01 -15.27
N LEU A 78 -2.09 7.35 -15.11
CA LEU A 78 -1.82 6.45 -13.99
C LEU A 78 -0.89 7.15 -12.99
N HIS A 79 -1.27 7.13 -11.73
CA HIS A 79 -0.56 7.80 -10.65
C HIS A 79 -0.20 6.81 -9.55
N ALA A 80 0.85 7.13 -8.82
CA ALA A 80 1.18 6.49 -7.55
C ALA A 80 1.53 7.58 -6.53
N GLY A 81 0.93 7.54 -5.37
CA GLY A 81 1.31 8.43 -4.27
C GLY A 81 2.68 8.04 -3.73
N PRO A 82 3.51 8.99 -3.29
CA PRO A 82 4.68 8.64 -2.51
C PRO A 82 4.22 7.98 -1.21
N LEU A 83 4.89 6.89 -0.84
CA LEU A 83 4.67 6.21 0.44
C LEU A 83 5.94 6.39 1.28
N THR A 84 5.81 7.07 2.42
CA THR A 84 6.89 7.13 3.42
C THR A 84 6.61 6.17 4.55
N ILE A 85 7.55 5.28 4.84
CA ILE A 85 7.49 4.30 5.92
C ILE A 85 8.50 4.73 6.97
N THR A 86 7.97 5.22 8.11
CA THR A 86 8.76 5.72 9.23
C THR A 86 8.51 4.85 10.45
N ASN A 87 9.58 4.35 11.07
CA ASN A 87 9.52 3.51 12.27
C ASN A 87 8.59 2.29 12.15
N ASN A 88 8.34 1.82 10.96
CA ASN A 88 7.52 0.67 10.68
C ASN A 88 8.21 -0.20 9.63
N SER A 89 7.81 -1.45 9.55
CA SER A 89 8.28 -2.38 8.51
C SER A 89 7.29 -2.54 7.36
N ARG A 90 6.12 -1.90 7.42
CA ARG A 90 5.04 -2.07 6.44
C ARG A 90 4.35 -0.76 6.12
N GLY A 91 3.82 -0.69 4.90
CA GLY A 91 2.97 0.40 4.41
C GLY A 91 2.16 -0.04 3.20
N THR A 92 1.30 0.84 2.74
CA THR A 92 0.42 0.60 1.59
C THR A 92 0.72 1.62 0.51
N LEU A 93 1.22 1.16 -0.63
CA LEU A 93 1.38 1.98 -1.82
C LEU A 93 0.08 1.92 -2.63
N VAL A 94 -0.54 3.07 -2.86
CA VAL A 94 -1.74 3.18 -3.68
C VAL A 94 -1.37 3.67 -5.07
N LEU A 95 -1.91 2.98 -6.09
CA LEU A 95 -1.91 3.43 -7.47
C LEU A 95 -3.35 3.73 -7.87
N TRP A 96 -3.59 4.82 -8.62
CA TRP A 96 -4.92 5.18 -9.11
C TRP A 96 -4.88 5.67 -10.53
N ALA A 97 -5.96 5.46 -11.26
CA ALA A 97 -6.11 5.93 -12.62
C ALA A 97 -7.11 7.10 -12.70
N ASP A 98 -6.84 8.05 -13.58
CA ASP A 98 -7.79 9.11 -13.88
C ASP A 98 -9.07 8.55 -14.49
N ASP A 99 -10.14 9.34 -14.42
CA ASP A 99 -11.47 8.99 -14.95
C ASP A 99 -11.46 8.70 -16.45
N ASN A 100 -10.54 9.31 -17.18
CA ASN A 100 -10.36 9.22 -18.64
C ASN A 100 -9.01 8.61 -19.02
N ALA A 101 -8.33 7.95 -18.10
CA ALA A 101 -7.07 7.26 -18.41
C ALA A 101 -7.27 6.27 -19.57
N ALA A 102 -6.35 6.28 -20.52
CA ALA A 102 -6.43 5.34 -21.65
C ALA A 102 -6.22 3.89 -21.17
N PRO A 103 -6.89 2.90 -21.77
CA PRO A 103 -6.57 1.50 -21.53
C PRO A 103 -5.09 1.23 -21.75
N TRP A 104 -4.47 0.56 -20.80
CA TRP A 104 -3.05 0.28 -20.82
C TRP A 104 -2.74 -1.05 -20.12
N THR A 105 -1.64 -1.68 -20.50
CA THR A 105 -1.10 -2.84 -19.77
C THR A 105 0.42 -2.78 -19.86
N GLY A 106 1.09 -2.87 -18.73
CA GLY A 106 2.55 -2.84 -18.70
C GLY A 106 3.13 -3.00 -17.30
N PRO A 107 4.46 -3.11 -17.23
CA PRO A 107 5.16 -3.19 -15.95
C PRO A 107 5.23 -1.82 -15.27
N VAL A 108 5.22 -1.85 -13.95
CA VAL A 108 5.46 -0.69 -13.10
C VAL A 108 6.70 -0.96 -12.27
N LYS A 109 7.69 -0.05 -12.36
CA LYS A 109 8.92 -0.11 -11.56
C LYS A 109 8.78 0.74 -10.32
N LEU A 110 9.14 0.15 -9.19
CA LEU A 110 9.13 0.81 -7.89
C LEU A 110 10.55 0.95 -7.36
N PHE A 111 10.83 2.09 -6.75
CA PHE A 111 12.10 2.38 -6.11
C PHE A 111 11.90 2.83 -4.67
N ALA A 112 12.81 2.42 -3.84
CA ALA A 112 12.86 2.78 -2.43
C ALA A 112 14.10 3.63 -2.16
N THR A 113 13.92 4.75 -1.47
CA THR A 113 14.99 5.68 -1.10
C THR A 113 15.01 5.88 0.40
N GLY A 114 16.19 5.77 1.00
CA GLY A 114 16.44 6.03 2.42
C GLY A 114 17.85 6.58 2.63
N LYS A 115 18.16 7.07 3.82
CA LYS A 115 19.47 7.67 4.13
C LYS A 115 20.25 6.86 5.14
N VAL A 116 21.57 6.85 5.00
CA VAL A 116 22.54 6.37 5.99
C VAL A 116 23.56 7.46 6.20
N GLY A 117 23.44 8.19 7.29
CA GLY A 117 24.17 9.45 7.45
C GLY A 117 23.84 10.43 6.32
N ASP A 118 24.84 10.94 5.64
CA ASP A 118 24.66 11.86 4.50
C ASP A 118 24.46 11.13 3.16
N THR A 119 24.55 9.80 3.13
CA THR A 119 24.45 9.01 1.91
C THR A 119 23.00 8.60 1.65
N THR A 120 22.49 8.95 0.46
CA THR A 120 21.20 8.47 -0.01
C THR A 120 21.37 7.10 -0.68
N LEU A 121 20.69 6.11 -0.15
CA LEU A 121 20.59 4.78 -0.75
C LEU A 121 19.31 4.70 -1.59
N ARG A 122 19.43 4.18 -2.82
CA ARG A 122 18.30 3.88 -3.69
C ARG A 122 18.34 2.39 -4.03
N ARG A 123 17.20 1.73 -3.86
CA ARG A 123 17.03 0.30 -4.11
C ARG A 123 15.80 0.07 -4.98
N GLU A 124 15.89 -0.84 -5.93
CA GLU A 124 14.72 -1.32 -6.65
C GLU A 124 13.88 -2.19 -5.69
N VAL A 125 12.57 -1.98 -5.71
CA VAL A 125 11.63 -2.75 -4.89
C VAL A 125 11.38 -4.09 -5.56
N ARG A 126 11.57 -5.18 -4.81
CA ARG A 126 11.34 -6.53 -5.32
C ARG A 126 9.86 -6.83 -5.40
N ALA A 127 9.43 -7.31 -6.56
CA ALA A 127 8.05 -7.67 -6.80
C ALA A 127 7.74 -9.08 -6.30
N PHE A 128 6.66 -9.23 -5.53
CA PHE A 128 6.14 -10.51 -5.06
C PHE A 128 4.67 -10.64 -5.39
N CYS A 129 4.23 -11.85 -5.72
CA CYS A 129 2.82 -12.20 -5.79
C CYS A 129 2.46 -13.17 -4.67
N ARG A 130 1.20 -13.17 -4.23
CA ARG A 130 0.67 -14.19 -3.33
C ARG A 130 0.42 -15.46 -4.10
N VAL A 131 0.90 -16.57 -3.56
CA VAL A 131 0.71 -17.90 -4.13
C VAL A 131 -0.24 -18.66 -3.21
N TYR A 132 -1.30 -19.18 -3.81
CA TYR A 132 -2.25 -20.12 -3.22
C TYR A 132 -2.66 -19.84 -1.76
N ASN A 133 -3.91 -19.46 -1.56
CA ASN A 133 -4.56 -19.25 -0.24
C ASN A 133 -3.75 -18.44 0.79
N GLN A 134 -2.95 -17.49 0.36
CA GLN A 134 -2.15 -16.60 1.23
C GLN A 134 -1.06 -17.32 2.05
N VAL A 135 -0.76 -18.58 1.76
CA VAL A 135 0.22 -19.36 2.53
C VAL A 135 1.67 -18.96 2.24
N GLY A 136 1.91 -18.26 1.13
CA GLY A 136 3.25 -17.80 0.78
C GLY A 136 3.23 -16.72 -0.30
N SER A 137 4.38 -16.11 -0.50
CA SER A 137 4.62 -15.19 -1.60
C SER A 137 5.81 -15.68 -2.42
N ARG A 138 5.74 -15.43 -3.73
CA ARG A 138 6.80 -15.78 -4.67
C ARG A 138 7.31 -14.50 -5.33
N GLU A 139 8.63 -14.38 -5.43
CA GLU A 139 9.25 -13.30 -6.19
C GLU A 139 8.87 -13.44 -7.67
N THR A 140 8.45 -12.33 -8.25
CA THR A 140 8.14 -12.17 -9.67
C THR A 140 9.14 -11.24 -10.29
N ARG A 141 9.26 -11.24 -11.61
CA ARG A 141 10.20 -10.36 -12.30
C ARG A 141 9.81 -8.89 -12.11
N GLU A 142 8.52 -8.59 -12.22
CA GLU A 142 7.96 -7.25 -12.15
C GLU A 142 6.46 -7.31 -11.80
N HIS A 143 5.90 -6.19 -11.35
CA HIS A 143 4.47 -6.02 -11.26
C HIS A 143 3.91 -5.53 -12.60
N VAL A 144 2.93 -6.24 -13.12
CA VAL A 144 2.18 -5.81 -14.31
C VAL A 144 0.83 -5.27 -13.87
N PHE A 145 0.50 -4.08 -14.34
CA PHE A 145 -0.80 -3.46 -14.12
C PHE A 145 -1.54 -3.28 -15.44
N ALA A 146 -2.86 -3.27 -15.35
CA ALA A 146 -3.72 -2.98 -16.49
C ALA A 146 -4.76 -1.92 -16.08
N ILE A 147 -4.87 -0.84 -16.87
CA ILE A 147 -5.99 0.10 -16.78
C ILE A 147 -7.11 -0.46 -17.64
N ARG A 148 -8.30 -0.64 -17.03
CA ARG A 148 -9.47 -1.25 -17.65
C ARG A 148 -10.68 -0.33 -17.55
N GLU A 149 -11.86 -0.92 -17.57
CA GLU A 149 -13.15 -0.27 -17.56
C GLU A 149 -13.33 0.65 -16.34
N LYS A 150 -14.37 1.46 -16.36
CA LYS A 150 -14.70 2.40 -15.28
C LYS A 150 -14.96 1.68 -13.96
N ALA A 151 -14.38 2.20 -12.89
CA ALA A 151 -14.64 1.74 -11.52
C ALA A 151 -16.12 1.96 -11.14
N PRO A 152 -16.71 1.12 -10.29
CA PRO A 152 -18.05 1.38 -9.77
C PRO A 152 -18.10 2.60 -8.85
N PHE A 153 -17.03 2.83 -8.11
CA PHE A 153 -16.86 4.00 -7.25
C PHE A 153 -15.38 4.33 -7.04
N SER A 154 -15.13 5.50 -6.50
CA SER A 154 -13.81 5.89 -6.00
C SER A 154 -13.90 6.56 -4.64
N LEU A 155 -12.79 6.52 -3.88
CA LEU A 155 -12.64 7.15 -2.58
C LEU A 155 -11.46 8.11 -2.59
N SER A 156 -11.64 9.27 -1.97
CA SER A 156 -10.57 10.23 -1.68
C SER A 156 -10.69 10.75 -0.26
N ILE A 157 -9.57 11.12 0.32
CA ILE A 157 -9.52 11.82 1.61
C ILE A 157 -9.16 13.28 1.31
N GLU A 158 -9.89 14.20 1.90
CA GLU A 158 -9.69 15.63 1.70
C GLU A 158 -9.56 16.37 3.05
N PRO A 159 -8.53 17.21 3.15
CA PRO A 159 -7.43 17.39 2.21
C PRO A 159 -6.51 16.17 2.14
N ASP A 160 -5.67 16.06 1.10
CA ASP A 160 -4.72 14.95 0.89
C ASP A 160 -3.45 15.07 1.74
N ARG A 161 -3.25 16.21 2.40
CA ARG A 161 -2.17 16.47 3.34
C ARG A 161 -2.65 17.32 4.50
N ILE A 162 -2.28 16.92 5.72
CA ILE A 162 -2.56 17.66 6.95
C ILE A 162 -1.37 17.66 7.90
N GLN A 163 -1.34 18.60 8.80
CA GLN A 163 -0.38 18.66 9.90
C GLN A 163 -1.11 18.47 11.23
N VAL A 164 -0.60 17.58 12.08
CA VAL A 164 -1.21 17.22 13.36
C VAL A 164 -0.14 17.09 14.44
N GLU A 165 -0.38 17.65 15.61
CA GLU A 165 0.49 17.43 16.77
C GLU A 165 0.35 16.00 17.30
N SER A 166 1.45 15.42 17.75
CA SER A 166 1.47 14.13 18.43
C SER A 166 0.52 14.15 19.65
N GLY A 167 -0.35 13.15 19.75
CA GLY A 167 -1.37 13.06 20.80
C GLY A 167 -2.71 13.77 20.49
N LYS A 168 -2.88 14.32 19.29
CA LYS A 168 -4.12 14.97 18.85
C LYS A 168 -4.89 14.08 17.87
N LYS A 169 -6.09 14.55 17.52
CA LYS A 169 -6.96 13.92 16.52
C LYS A 169 -6.95 14.74 15.23
N ALA A 170 -7.01 14.04 14.12
CA ALA A 170 -7.17 14.63 12.79
C ALA A 170 -8.60 14.39 12.31
N GLU A 171 -9.30 15.44 11.93
CA GLU A 171 -10.60 15.32 11.25
C GLU A 171 -10.42 15.63 9.78
N VAL A 172 -10.87 14.70 8.92
CA VAL A 172 -10.78 14.82 7.46
C VAL A 172 -12.07 14.29 6.84
N LYS A 173 -12.34 14.67 5.60
CA LYS A 173 -13.49 14.17 4.86
C LYS A 173 -13.09 12.97 4.01
N LEU A 174 -13.81 11.88 4.13
CA LEU A 174 -13.76 10.74 3.22
C LEU A 174 -14.88 10.92 2.19
N ARG A 175 -14.50 11.15 0.93
CA ARG A 175 -15.42 11.36 -0.20
C ARG A 175 -15.59 10.11 -1.03
N LEU A 176 -16.82 9.86 -1.45
CA LEU A 176 -17.24 8.76 -2.30
C LEU A 176 -17.85 9.31 -3.60
N VAL A 177 -17.28 8.93 -4.74
CA VAL A 177 -17.88 9.18 -6.04
C VAL A 177 -18.40 7.85 -6.59
N ARG A 178 -19.70 7.78 -6.89
CA ARG A 178 -20.33 6.62 -7.55
C ARG A 178 -20.31 6.83 -9.06
N HIS A 179 -19.61 5.97 -9.79
CA HIS A 179 -19.47 6.10 -11.24
C HIS A 179 -20.51 5.27 -12.00
N TRP A 180 -21.00 4.16 -11.42
CA TRP A 180 -22.02 3.35 -12.06
C TRP A 180 -23.41 3.82 -11.65
N PRO A 181 -24.34 4.05 -12.62
CA PRO A 181 -25.69 4.56 -12.31
C PRO A 181 -26.53 3.62 -11.44
N ASP A 182 -26.29 2.31 -11.55
CA ASP A 182 -26.97 1.26 -10.81
C ASP A 182 -26.31 0.95 -9.45
N PHE A 183 -25.14 1.51 -9.14
CA PHE A 183 -24.51 1.38 -7.84
C PHE A 183 -25.07 2.40 -6.85
N LYS A 184 -26.01 1.95 -6.01
CA LYS A 184 -26.66 2.77 -4.97
C LYS A 184 -26.48 2.24 -3.55
N SER A 185 -25.65 1.23 -3.37
CA SER A 185 -25.39 0.64 -2.06
C SER A 185 -24.52 1.52 -1.17
N ALA A 186 -24.61 1.29 0.14
CA ALA A 186 -23.69 1.84 1.11
C ALA A 186 -22.26 1.28 0.89
N VAL A 187 -21.25 2.06 1.31
CA VAL A 187 -19.84 1.67 1.29
C VAL A 187 -19.31 1.64 2.72
N ASN A 188 -18.94 0.47 3.19
CA ASN A 188 -18.26 0.31 4.47
C ASN A 188 -16.78 0.73 4.31
N TYR A 189 -16.23 1.42 5.29
CA TYR A 189 -14.83 1.82 5.29
C TYR A 189 -14.09 1.35 6.54
N GLN A 190 -12.81 1.09 6.37
CA GLN A 190 -11.90 0.66 7.44
C GLN A 190 -10.47 1.13 7.18
N PRO A 191 -9.61 1.22 8.22
CA PRO A 191 -8.19 1.51 8.01
C PRO A 191 -7.52 0.41 7.19
N LEU A 192 -6.63 0.79 6.27
CA LEU A 192 -5.84 -0.15 5.47
C LEU A 192 -4.36 -0.06 5.86
N ASN A 193 -3.88 -1.03 6.63
CA ASN A 193 -2.49 -1.12 7.10
C ASN A 193 -1.95 0.21 7.69
N PHE A 194 -2.72 0.85 8.54
CA PHE A 194 -2.29 2.10 9.17
C PHE A 194 -0.93 1.92 9.85
N PRO A 195 -0.03 2.90 9.76
CA PRO A 195 1.22 2.86 10.50
C PRO A 195 0.95 2.85 12.01
N GLY A 196 1.88 2.27 12.77
CA GLY A 196 1.76 2.22 14.23
C GLY A 196 1.58 3.61 14.84
N GLY A 197 0.67 3.72 15.79
CA GLY A 197 0.32 4.98 16.44
C GLY A 197 -0.82 5.78 15.79
N PHE A 198 -1.43 5.25 14.72
CA PHE A 198 -2.62 5.83 14.11
C PHE A 198 -3.80 4.87 14.25
N GLN A 199 -4.98 5.39 14.55
CA GLN A 199 -6.19 4.59 14.67
C GLN A 199 -7.38 5.28 13.99
N LEU A 200 -8.20 4.48 13.35
CA LEU A 200 -9.47 4.86 12.73
C LEU A 200 -10.49 3.76 13.02
N GLY A 201 -11.67 4.14 13.51
CA GLY A 201 -12.80 3.21 13.62
C GLY A 201 -13.38 2.87 12.25
N ASN A 202 -13.94 1.65 12.13
CA ASN A 202 -14.73 1.29 10.96
C ASN A 202 -16.03 2.10 10.91
N GLY A 203 -16.52 2.37 9.71
CA GLY A 203 -17.77 3.09 9.53
C GLY A 203 -18.40 2.83 8.16
N THR A 204 -19.45 3.59 7.85
CA THR A 204 -20.24 3.42 6.64
C THR A 204 -20.56 4.78 6.03
N ILE A 205 -20.41 4.90 4.71
CA ILE A 205 -21.00 5.95 3.89
C ILE A 205 -22.33 5.40 3.37
N ASN A 206 -23.44 5.93 3.83
CA ASN A 206 -24.76 5.43 3.46
C ASN A 206 -25.06 5.66 1.97
N ALA A 207 -26.13 5.01 1.49
CA ALA A 207 -26.52 5.02 0.08
C ALA A 207 -26.78 6.44 -0.47
N ASP A 208 -27.32 7.32 0.36
CA ASP A 208 -27.68 8.71 0.08
C ASP A 208 -26.54 9.71 0.33
N GLN A 209 -25.44 9.25 0.92
CA GLN A 209 -24.27 10.10 1.25
C GLN A 209 -23.18 10.01 0.18
N THR A 210 -22.48 11.12 -0.01
CA THR A 210 -21.30 11.23 -0.87
C THR A 210 -20.01 11.52 -0.08
N GLU A 211 -20.14 11.84 1.21
CA GLU A 211 -19.01 12.09 2.09
C GLU A 211 -19.38 11.82 3.56
N VAL A 212 -18.36 11.53 4.35
CA VAL A 212 -18.43 11.47 5.82
C VAL A 212 -17.18 12.09 6.42
N THR A 213 -17.32 12.71 7.59
CA THR A 213 -16.15 13.13 8.38
C THR A 213 -15.61 11.94 9.15
N ILE A 214 -14.33 11.65 8.99
CA ILE A 214 -13.62 10.61 9.75
C ILE A 214 -12.61 11.24 10.69
N THR A 215 -12.45 10.64 11.86
CA THR A 215 -11.50 11.08 12.87
C THR A 215 -10.39 10.05 13.00
N ILE A 216 -9.16 10.49 12.78
CA ILE A 216 -7.95 9.66 12.92
C ILE A 216 -7.26 10.05 14.22
N ASP A 217 -7.12 9.11 15.14
CA ASP A 217 -6.39 9.30 16.38
C ASP A 217 -4.88 9.17 16.12
N VAL A 218 -4.12 10.19 16.55
CA VAL A 218 -2.65 10.22 16.49
C VAL A 218 -2.12 10.05 17.90
N GLN A 219 -1.46 8.94 18.18
CA GLN A 219 -0.97 8.65 19.54
C GLN A 219 0.12 9.63 19.97
N ALA A 220 0.20 9.89 21.27
CA ALA A 220 1.27 10.69 21.86
C ALA A 220 2.63 9.98 21.74
N GLY A 221 3.70 10.76 21.55
CA GLY A 221 5.07 10.24 21.45
C GLY A 221 5.45 9.73 20.07
N LEU A 222 4.60 9.90 19.04
CA LEU A 222 5.02 9.67 17.67
C LEU A 222 6.11 10.66 17.27
N LYS A 223 7.13 10.16 16.59
CA LYS A 223 8.22 10.99 16.07
C LYS A 223 7.70 11.95 15.01
N PRO A 224 8.17 13.21 14.99
CA PRO A 224 7.89 14.14 13.90
C PRO A 224 8.38 13.59 12.57
N ALA A 225 7.44 13.35 11.66
CA ALA A 225 7.69 12.84 10.31
C ALA A 225 6.41 12.88 9.48
N ASP A 226 6.54 12.59 8.19
CA ASP A 226 5.41 12.29 7.31
C ASP A 226 5.01 10.83 7.45
N TYR A 227 3.70 10.59 7.58
CA TYR A 227 3.08 9.28 7.63
C TYR A 227 1.98 9.19 6.58
N THR A 228 1.92 8.06 5.89
CA THR A 228 0.90 7.82 4.88
C THR A 228 -0.18 6.90 5.45
N VAL A 229 -1.44 7.32 5.38
CA VAL A 229 -2.60 6.51 5.77
C VAL A 229 -3.54 6.35 4.59
N VAL A 230 -4.19 5.18 4.53
CA VAL A 230 -5.11 4.78 3.45
C VAL A 230 -6.35 4.13 4.04
N VAL A 231 -7.51 4.47 3.54
CA VAL A 231 -8.79 3.88 3.93
C VAL A 231 -9.26 2.93 2.85
N LEU A 232 -9.70 1.72 3.21
CA LEU A 232 -10.30 0.76 2.29
C LEU A 232 -11.81 0.88 2.34
N GLY A 233 -12.43 1.14 1.19
CA GLY A 233 -13.88 1.09 1.03
C GLY A 233 -14.34 -0.22 0.41
N GLN A 234 -15.46 -0.75 0.91
CA GLN A 234 -16.06 -2.00 0.46
C GLN A 234 -17.54 -1.80 0.17
N GLY A 235 -17.95 -2.07 -1.06
CA GLY A 235 -19.32 -1.91 -1.53
C GLY A 235 -19.82 -3.15 -2.28
N GLN A 236 -21.12 -3.42 -2.16
CA GLN A 236 -21.80 -4.45 -2.96
C GLN A 236 -22.29 -3.81 -4.26
N VAL A 237 -21.71 -4.24 -5.39
CA VAL A 237 -22.04 -3.69 -6.71
C VAL A 237 -22.77 -4.73 -7.55
N PRO A 238 -23.78 -4.32 -8.35
CA PRO A 238 -24.44 -5.21 -9.28
C PRO A 238 -23.51 -5.50 -10.47
N PHE A 239 -23.01 -6.72 -10.55
CA PHE A 239 -22.04 -7.09 -11.59
C PHE A 239 -22.23 -8.52 -12.09
N ASN A 240 -22.12 -8.72 -13.40
CA ASN A 240 -22.00 -10.02 -14.03
C ASN A 240 -20.84 -10.01 -15.02
N LYS A 241 -19.97 -11.01 -14.94
CA LYS A 241 -18.86 -11.19 -15.89
C LYS A 241 -19.35 -11.42 -17.34
N ASP A 242 -20.49 -12.05 -17.48
CA ASP A 242 -21.15 -12.25 -18.76
C ASP A 242 -22.11 -11.10 -19.02
N ALA A 243 -21.67 -10.15 -19.86
CA ALA A 243 -22.44 -8.96 -20.18
C ALA A 243 -23.76 -9.25 -20.92
N SER A 244 -23.93 -10.46 -21.49
CA SER A 244 -25.17 -10.88 -22.16
C SER A 244 -26.29 -11.26 -21.18
N LYS A 245 -25.95 -11.50 -19.90
CA LYS A 245 -26.91 -11.85 -18.87
C LYS A 245 -27.52 -10.61 -18.24
N PRO A 246 -28.87 -10.53 -18.18
CA PRO A 246 -29.55 -9.40 -17.54
C PRO A 246 -29.37 -9.37 -16.02
N GLU A 247 -29.14 -10.53 -15.41
CA GLU A 247 -28.98 -10.67 -13.97
C GLU A 247 -27.58 -10.21 -13.53
N LYS A 248 -27.54 -9.25 -12.62
CA LYS A 248 -26.30 -8.74 -12.03
C LYS A 248 -26.28 -9.04 -10.52
N PRO A 249 -25.69 -10.17 -10.10
CA PRO A 249 -25.59 -10.49 -8.69
C PRO A 249 -24.73 -9.46 -7.95
N ASN A 250 -25.04 -9.25 -6.67
CA ASN A 250 -24.23 -8.39 -5.82
C ASN A 250 -22.82 -8.98 -5.65
N THR A 251 -21.83 -8.20 -6.06
CA THR A 251 -20.41 -8.56 -5.99
C THR A 251 -19.72 -7.60 -5.04
N LEU A 252 -19.00 -8.14 -4.07
CA LEU A 252 -18.17 -7.30 -3.17
C LEU A 252 -16.98 -6.74 -3.92
N VAL A 253 -16.87 -5.42 -3.93
CA VAL A 253 -15.75 -4.70 -4.49
C VAL A 253 -15.06 -3.89 -3.39
N SER A 254 -13.73 -3.98 -3.33
CA SER A 254 -12.90 -3.24 -2.38
C SER A 254 -12.01 -2.28 -3.15
N ILE A 255 -12.06 -0.99 -2.81
CA ILE A 255 -11.26 0.06 -3.46
C ILE A 255 -10.59 0.91 -2.36
N PRO A 256 -9.27 1.07 -2.38
CA PRO A 256 -8.58 1.96 -1.45
C PRO A 256 -8.86 3.43 -1.80
N SER A 257 -8.83 4.28 -0.79
CA SER A 257 -8.80 5.73 -1.00
C SER A 257 -7.48 6.17 -1.62
N ARG A 258 -7.46 7.35 -2.23
CA ARG A 258 -6.19 8.05 -2.43
C ARG A 258 -5.52 8.26 -1.07
N PRO A 259 -4.17 8.24 -1.01
CA PRO A 259 -3.45 8.34 0.26
C PRO A 259 -3.60 9.73 0.89
N LEU A 260 -3.67 9.78 2.21
CA LEU A 260 -3.51 10.98 3.01
C LEU A 260 -2.10 11.01 3.62
N THR A 261 -1.39 12.12 3.47
CA THR A 261 -0.14 12.36 4.20
C THR A 261 -0.43 13.14 5.47
N ILE A 262 -0.06 12.59 6.62
CA ILE A 262 -0.13 13.25 7.92
C ILE A 262 1.29 13.62 8.35
N THR A 263 1.59 14.92 8.38
CA THR A 263 2.83 15.46 8.95
C THR A 263 2.63 15.59 10.46
N VAL A 264 3.25 14.70 11.23
CA VAL A 264 3.22 14.76 12.69
C VAL A 264 4.26 15.77 13.19
N THR A 265 3.85 16.63 14.12
CA THR A 265 4.73 17.61 14.77
C THR A 265 4.84 17.36 16.26
N GLU A 266 5.91 17.87 16.87
CA GLU A 266 6.04 17.87 18.33
C GLU A 266 5.00 18.80 18.97
N PRO A 267 4.45 18.44 20.13
CA PRO A 267 3.66 19.39 20.90
C PRO A 267 4.55 20.60 21.30
N PRO A 268 3.98 21.80 21.41
CA PRO A 268 4.74 22.97 21.83
C PRO A 268 5.39 22.71 23.20
N LYS A 269 6.68 23.00 23.31
CA LYS A 269 7.39 22.90 24.58
C LYS A 269 6.70 23.86 25.57
N LYS A 270 6.21 23.32 26.68
CA LYS A 270 5.67 24.11 27.80
C LYS A 270 6.76 24.92 28.48
#